data_efe075035ddf4057f6916965cd7b73b0
#
_entry.id   efe075035ddf4057f6916965cd7b73b0
#
_cell.length_a   1.000
_cell.length_b   1.000
_cell.length_c   1.000
_cell.angle_alpha   90.00
_cell.angle_beta   90.00
_cell.angle_gamma   90.00
#
_symmetry.space_group_name_H-M   'P 1'
#
loop_
_entity.id
_entity.type
_entity.pdbx_description
1 polymer ?
#
loop_
_entity_poly.entity_id
_entity_poly.type
_entity_poly.pdbx_seq_one_letter_code
_entity_poly.pdbx_strand_id
1 'polypeptide(L)'
;DNTEQVEAPFAYGSMHFHSLSMDTIVGDGSRTDPYLLLWRMRDGQFEGPKVLAWHRGSLQTGYLHIHPRFSPDGRQVLYTADPQGYGQVFLADVPEWEALPERASVS
;
A
#
# COMPACT_ATOMS: atom_id res chain seq x y z
N ASP A 1 5.36 30.77 6.02
CA ASP A 1 6.21 30.10 5.04
C ASP A 1 5.53 28.83 4.56
N ASN A 2 5.42 28.71 3.26
CA ASN A 2 4.75 27.55 2.66
C ASN A 2 5.64 26.31 2.58
N THR A 3 6.81 26.36 3.17
CA THR A 3 7.74 25.24 3.16
C THR A 3 7.63 24.41 4.44
N GLU A 4 6.73 24.75 5.33
CA GLU A 4 6.55 23.98 6.53
C GLU A 4 6.08 22.57 6.20
N GLN A 5 6.75 21.59 6.78
CA GLN A 5 6.41 20.19 6.63
C GLN A 5 5.87 19.66 7.94
N VAL A 6 4.78 18.93 7.85
CA VAL A 6 4.16 18.30 9.02
C VAL A 6 4.14 16.80 8.77
N GLU A 7 4.70 16.04 9.71
CA GLU A 7 4.70 14.59 9.62
C GLU A 7 3.32 14.05 9.96
N ALA A 8 2.78 13.26 9.05
CA ALA A 8 1.51 12.57 9.30
C ALA A 8 1.77 11.30 10.11
N PRO A 9 1.01 11.06 11.18
CA PRO A 9 1.18 9.81 11.92
C PRO A 9 0.73 8.63 11.08
N PHE A 10 1.58 7.62 11.01
CA PHE A 10 1.37 6.44 10.19
C PHE A 10 1.66 5.18 11.00
N ALA A 11 0.71 4.26 11.02
CA ALA A 11 0.91 2.94 11.59
C ALA A 11 1.32 1.98 10.48
N TYR A 12 2.20 1.03 10.77
CA TYR A 12 2.64 0.00 9.83
C TYR A 12 3.23 0.60 8.55
N GLY A 13 4.38 1.18 8.62
CA GLY A 13 5.00 1.81 7.46
C GLY A 13 5.19 0.87 6.27
N SER A 14 5.69 1.41 5.19
CA SER A 14 6.00 0.68 3.96
C SER A 14 7.30 1.17 3.39
N MET A 15 7.86 0.42 2.45
CA MET A 15 9.08 0.81 1.77
C MET A 15 8.78 1.83 0.67
N HIS A 16 7.65 1.67 0.00
CA HIS A 16 7.22 2.55 -1.08
C HIS A 16 5.76 2.91 -0.90
N PHE A 17 5.41 4.13 -1.26
CA PHE A 17 4.05 4.64 -1.16
C PHE A 17 3.64 5.28 -2.47
N HIS A 18 2.35 5.25 -2.76
CA HIS A 18 1.76 5.99 -3.87
C HIS A 18 0.39 6.50 -3.47
N SER A 19 0.09 7.73 -3.85
CA SER A 19 -1.24 8.29 -3.65
C SER A 19 -1.72 8.90 -4.95
N LEU A 20 -2.97 8.63 -5.29
CA LEU A 20 -3.61 9.25 -6.44
C LEU A 20 -4.19 10.61 -6.07
N SER A 21 -4.60 10.72 -4.81
CA SER A 21 -5.14 11.96 -4.25
C SER A 21 -4.68 12.05 -2.81
N MET A 22 -5.08 13.12 -2.13
CA MET A 22 -4.76 13.27 -0.71
C MET A 22 -5.58 12.34 0.18
N ASP A 23 -6.57 11.65 -0.39
CA ASP A 23 -7.50 10.87 0.42
C ASP A 23 -7.04 9.44 0.66
N THR A 24 -6.28 8.86 -0.25
CA THR A 24 -5.94 7.43 -0.17
C THR A 24 -4.49 7.20 -0.56
N ILE A 25 -3.82 6.37 0.23
CA ILE A 25 -2.43 5.99 0.01
C ILE A 25 -2.33 4.48 0.01
N VAL A 26 -1.54 3.94 -0.92
CA VAL A 26 -1.19 2.52 -0.92
C VAL A 26 0.31 2.39 -0.61
N GLY A 27 0.65 1.38 0.16
CA GLY A 27 2.04 1.04 0.46
C GLY A 27 2.29 -0.44 0.25
N ASP A 28 3.58 -0.80 0.15
CA ASP A 28 3.99 -2.17 -0.15
C ASP A 28 4.41 -2.98 1.08
N GLY A 29 4.27 -2.41 2.27
CA GLY A 29 4.64 -3.11 3.49
C GLY A 29 6.14 -3.32 3.61
N SER A 30 6.51 -4.47 4.13
CA SER A 30 7.91 -4.81 4.38
C SER A 30 8.08 -6.32 4.32
N ARG A 31 9.31 -6.79 4.55
CA ARG A 31 9.58 -8.23 4.60
C ARG A 31 8.78 -8.94 5.68
N THR A 32 8.61 -8.29 6.81
CA THR A 32 7.88 -8.87 7.93
C THR A 32 6.39 -8.56 7.86
N ASP A 33 6.00 -7.72 6.90
CA ASP A 33 4.62 -7.30 6.72
C ASP A 33 4.33 -7.20 5.21
N PRO A 34 4.28 -8.34 4.50
CA PRO A 34 4.32 -8.38 3.05
C PRO A 34 2.94 -8.16 2.41
N TYR A 35 2.29 -7.10 2.79
CA TYR A 35 0.95 -6.78 2.31
C TYR A 35 0.93 -5.45 1.58
N LEU A 36 0.04 -5.35 0.59
CA LEU A 36 -0.39 -4.07 0.07
C LEU A 36 -1.33 -3.47 1.11
N LEU A 37 -0.95 -2.32 1.63
CA LEU A 37 -1.68 -1.66 2.70
C LEU A 37 -2.31 -0.38 2.17
N LEU A 38 -3.54 -0.10 2.60
CA LEU A 38 -4.26 1.11 2.24
C LEU A 38 -4.54 1.95 3.48
N TRP A 39 -4.27 3.22 3.38
CA TRP A 39 -4.67 4.22 4.35
C TRP A 39 -5.59 5.22 3.66
N ARG A 40 -6.50 5.80 4.41
CA ARG A 40 -7.28 6.92 3.89
C ARG A 40 -7.26 8.06 4.88
N MET A 41 -7.33 9.28 4.35
CA MET A 41 -7.39 10.49 5.17
C MET A 41 -8.85 10.84 5.42
N ARG A 42 -9.18 11.08 6.68
CA ARG A 42 -10.51 11.51 7.07
C ARG A 42 -10.40 12.42 8.28
N ASP A 43 -11.00 13.61 8.18
CA ASP A 43 -11.00 14.60 9.26
C ASP A 43 -9.58 14.93 9.74
N GLY A 44 -8.66 15.05 8.79
CA GLY A 44 -7.28 15.42 9.09
C GLY A 44 -6.41 14.31 9.65
N GLN A 45 -6.91 13.08 9.70
CA GLN A 45 -6.15 11.93 10.23
C GLN A 45 -6.19 10.78 9.26
N PHE A 46 -5.11 9.97 9.27
CA PHE A 46 -5.07 8.75 8.51
C PHE A 46 -5.73 7.62 9.29
N GLU A 47 -6.65 6.95 8.61
CA GLU A 47 -7.26 5.73 9.11
C GLU A 47 -6.59 4.53 8.45
N GLY A 48 -6.58 3.40 9.13
CA GLY A 48 -5.99 2.19 8.66
C GLY A 48 -4.67 1.89 9.32
N PRO A 49 -3.80 1.10 8.72
CA PRO A 49 -3.99 0.58 7.36
C PRO A 49 -4.95 -0.61 7.33
N LYS A 50 -5.54 -0.80 6.17
CA LYS A 50 -6.29 -1.99 5.84
C LYS A 50 -5.51 -2.81 4.83
N VAL A 51 -5.73 -4.12 4.82
CA VAL A 51 -5.01 -5.03 3.94
C VAL A 51 -5.76 -5.14 2.63
N LEU A 52 -5.10 -4.74 1.53
CA LEU A 52 -5.64 -4.93 0.20
C LEU A 52 -5.35 -6.33 -0.32
N ALA A 53 -4.09 -6.76 -0.18
CA ALA A 53 -3.68 -8.05 -0.70
C ALA A 53 -2.35 -8.47 -0.06
N TRP A 54 -2.11 -9.78 -0.01
CA TRP A 54 -0.79 -10.32 0.25
C TRP A 54 -0.06 -10.36 -1.08
N HIS A 55 0.98 -9.55 -1.24
CA HIS A 55 1.62 -9.40 -2.55
C HIS A 55 2.55 -10.53 -2.91
N ARG A 56 2.96 -11.36 -1.95
CA ARG A 56 3.83 -12.53 -2.19
C ARG A 56 5.20 -12.18 -2.75
N GLY A 57 5.59 -10.91 -2.65
CA GLY A 57 6.90 -10.50 -3.11
C GLY A 57 7.97 -10.83 -2.11
N SER A 58 9.15 -11.18 -2.60
CA SER A 58 10.28 -11.50 -1.73
C SER A 58 10.88 -10.26 -1.09
N LEU A 59 10.73 -9.10 -1.74
CA LEU A 59 11.36 -7.85 -1.34
C LEU A 59 12.87 -8.00 -1.16
N GLN A 60 13.48 -8.86 -1.96
CA GLN A 60 14.93 -9.05 -1.90
C GLN A 60 15.65 -7.82 -2.38
N THR A 61 16.67 -7.44 -1.63
CA THR A 61 17.46 -6.26 -1.91
C THR A 61 18.10 -6.35 -3.29
N GLY A 62 17.94 -5.28 -4.07
CA GLY A 62 18.60 -5.15 -5.36
C GLY A 62 17.89 -5.80 -6.52
N TYR A 63 16.78 -6.48 -6.28
CA TYR A 63 16.09 -7.17 -7.36
C TYR A 63 14.72 -6.61 -7.63
N LEU A 64 13.75 -7.00 -6.82
CA LEU A 64 12.37 -6.68 -7.13
C LEU A 64 11.74 -5.89 -5.99
N HIS A 65 11.19 -4.76 -6.37
CA HIS A 65 10.41 -3.93 -5.46
C HIS A 65 8.97 -3.95 -5.94
N ILE A 66 8.05 -3.88 -5.01
CA ILE A 66 6.62 -4.02 -5.31
C ILE A 66 6.09 -2.82 -6.07
N HIS A 67 6.48 -1.60 -5.66
CA HIS A 67 6.09 -0.34 -6.31
C HIS A 67 4.62 -0.27 -6.66
N PRO A 68 3.73 -0.29 -5.67
CA PRO A 68 2.30 -0.24 -5.95
C PRO A 68 1.89 1.13 -6.49
N ARG A 69 0.96 1.14 -7.43
CA ARG A 69 0.44 2.38 -8.01
C ARG A 69 -1.05 2.22 -8.26
N PHE A 70 -1.81 3.25 -7.96
CA PHE A 70 -3.23 3.28 -8.31
C PHE A 70 -3.40 3.44 -9.81
N SER A 71 -4.42 2.80 -10.37
CA SER A 71 -4.93 3.14 -11.70
C SER A 71 -5.51 4.56 -11.66
N PRO A 72 -5.62 5.23 -12.82
CA PRO A 72 -6.13 6.60 -12.85
C PRO A 72 -7.51 6.78 -12.21
N ASP A 73 -8.36 5.76 -12.27
CA ASP A 73 -9.69 5.82 -11.64
C ASP A 73 -9.68 5.38 -10.17
N GLY A 74 -8.53 4.96 -9.64
CA GLY A 74 -8.41 4.54 -8.26
C GLY A 74 -9.03 3.19 -7.92
N ARG A 75 -9.51 2.45 -8.93
CA ARG A 75 -10.22 1.19 -8.70
C ARG A 75 -9.32 -0.01 -8.64
N GLN A 76 -8.09 0.14 -9.08
CA GLN A 76 -7.12 -0.95 -9.08
C GLN A 76 -5.76 -0.45 -8.63
N VAL A 77 -4.96 -1.38 -8.13
CA VAL A 77 -3.55 -1.14 -7.82
C VAL A 77 -2.72 -2.06 -8.68
N LEU A 78 -1.81 -1.48 -9.44
CA LEU A 78 -0.80 -2.19 -10.22
C LEU A 78 0.43 -2.38 -9.32
N TYR A 79 0.99 -3.58 -9.29
CA TYR A 79 2.21 -3.82 -8.54
C TYR A 79 2.99 -4.97 -9.16
N THR A 80 4.27 -5.08 -8.79
CA THR A 80 5.12 -6.20 -9.21
C THR A 80 5.42 -7.10 -8.04
N ALA A 81 5.53 -8.39 -8.31
CA ALA A 81 5.88 -9.38 -7.31
C ALA A 81 6.54 -10.57 -7.97
N ASP A 82 7.13 -11.46 -7.17
CA ASP A 82 7.89 -12.60 -7.68
C ASP A 82 7.48 -13.92 -7.03
N PRO A 83 6.18 -14.23 -6.97
CA PRO A 83 5.75 -15.46 -6.27
C PRO A 83 6.27 -16.73 -6.90
N GLN A 84 6.66 -16.69 -8.17
CA GLN A 84 7.19 -17.85 -8.88
C GLN A 84 8.68 -17.75 -9.16
N GLY A 85 9.37 -16.83 -8.48
CA GLY A 85 10.82 -16.68 -8.60
C GLY A 85 11.28 -15.72 -9.67
N TYR A 86 10.35 -15.08 -10.39
CA TYR A 86 10.67 -14.04 -11.37
C TYR A 86 9.62 -12.94 -11.29
N GLY A 87 9.99 -11.75 -11.75
CA GLY A 87 9.13 -10.59 -11.67
C GLY A 87 7.91 -10.70 -12.56
N GLN A 88 6.75 -10.42 -11.99
CA GLN A 88 5.46 -10.41 -12.69
C GLN A 88 4.68 -9.17 -12.29
N VAL A 89 3.82 -8.71 -13.19
CA VAL A 89 2.95 -7.57 -12.93
C VAL A 89 1.56 -8.08 -12.58
N PHE A 90 1.01 -7.56 -11.49
CA PHE A 90 -0.30 -7.94 -11.00
C PHE A 90 -1.21 -6.72 -10.87
N LEU A 91 -2.50 -6.98 -10.94
CA LEU A 91 -3.53 -5.98 -10.65
C LEU A 91 -4.38 -6.48 -9.49
N ALA A 92 -4.60 -5.61 -8.51
CA ALA A 92 -5.51 -5.90 -7.42
C ALA A 92 -6.68 -4.91 -7.50
N ASP A 93 -7.90 -5.44 -7.46
CA ASP A 93 -9.08 -4.58 -7.37
C ASP A 93 -9.15 -3.96 -5.98
N VAL A 94 -9.57 -2.70 -5.93
CA VAL A 94 -9.76 -1.97 -4.67
C VAL A 94 -11.26 -1.99 -4.36
N PRO A 95 -11.70 -2.82 -3.39
CA PRO A 95 -13.10 -2.85 -3.02
C PRO A 95 -13.46 -1.66 -2.14
N GLU A 96 -14.70 -1.62 -1.69
CA GLU A 96 -15.12 -0.62 -0.72
C GLU A 96 -14.25 -0.73 0.53
N TRP A 97 -13.91 0.42 1.11
CA TRP A 97 -13.02 0.50 2.28
C TRP A 97 -13.49 -0.43 3.40
N GLU A 98 -14.80 -0.47 3.66
CA GLU A 98 -15.38 -1.26 4.74
C GLU A 98 -15.24 -2.76 4.52
N ALA A 99 -15.03 -3.19 3.29
CA ALA A 99 -14.85 -4.61 2.97
C ALA A 99 -13.45 -5.11 3.25
N LEU A 100 -12.50 -4.21 3.48
CA LEU A 100 -11.10 -4.59 3.70
C LEU A 100 -10.83 -4.83 5.19
N PRO A 101 -10.05 -5.88 5.51
CA PRO A 101 -9.70 -6.15 6.91
C PRO A 101 -8.68 -5.14 7.41
N GLU A 102 -8.78 -4.80 8.69
CA GLU A 102 -7.77 -3.99 9.36
C GLU A 102 -6.46 -4.77 9.44
N ARG A 103 -5.32 -4.08 9.21
CA ARG A 103 -4.02 -4.75 9.35
C ARG A 103 -3.83 -5.34 10.75
N ALA A 104 -4.29 -4.66 11.75
CA ALA A 104 -4.17 -5.13 13.14
C ALA A 104 -4.92 -6.43 13.40
N SER A 105 -5.91 -6.77 12.56
CA SER A 105 -6.70 -8.01 12.68
C SER A 105 -6.09 -9.18 11.93
N VAL A 106 -5.07 -8.93 11.12
CA VAL A 106 -4.41 -9.97 10.30
C VAL A 106 -3.13 -10.39 10.99
N SER A 107 -2.98 -11.68 11.21
CA SER A 107 -1.79 -12.21 11.90
C SER A 107 -0.69 -12.62 10.94
#